data_e97a1860c7d392b360846a86988fcba4
#
_entry.id   e97a1860c7d392b360846a86988fcba4
#
_cell.length_a   1.000
_cell.length_b   1.000
_cell.length_c   1.000
_cell.angle_alpha   90.00
_cell.angle_beta   90.00
_cell.angle_gamma   90.00
#
_symmetry.space_group_name_H-M   'P 1'
#
loop_
_entity.id
_entity.type
_entity.pdbx_description
1 polymer ?
#
loop_
_entity_poly.entity_id
_entity_poly.type
_entity_poly.pdbx_seq_one_letter_code
_entity_poly.pdbx_strand_id
1 'polypeptide(L)'
;MRIPNRRILLETHHFYFYGALEIVLGMSAFMVLHAVGWWAFYTCPVLICFSGRGMTHIIRGRKRKIALFKLGEPVKFSVTMEEIDQAISASGIEKGLFTGRGFPWGPEHAQAYHEIVNLPEKQKYFNTMSPDGGAPYIHNLGTYMDEKADQPQIHILPEHTGIIGLTGVGKTRLLEVFIAQFIRKNHPVIIIDPKSDRDLLDVTYQCCMAAGCTDRFEYLSLAHPQVSASMNPFANYNTPGEIAGRITTIMPNSGNSRPFIDFCYDVLAGVAQVLILMGKEISIKNLHKYAVLDRKELLNEAKKYRTSHTLSDAHYRQINEAINQLDVKIQHDAAHFQKMTTSLMPVLGTLSSGNIGALLNPEKTANPITWERIFKENLIFYMSLASMKNSYVSSLVSMLFFQDLVAYCGNEYTRKSSFKDVWLIQDEAASSFYEGQVDVGNKLRAAGVHWMPCFQTTADIEARISKPVSDQIFSLLNSKIYMRILDITLAEELSESLGSCLVPKQTLTRNLAGTLKGPDVQSGELYRSGFSERLDLVETPLLPKPVLSSLPRGQAILVTQGYQPIKIRIPLLKRDGLPDYSYFEHVASLYEGHEVKSAHALSLEEDLKNTSF
;
A
#
# COMPACT_ATOMS: atom_id res chain seq x y z
N MET A 1 -13.90 0.10 -35.10
CA MET A 1 -12.80 -0.39 -34.24
C MET A 1 -11.66 -0.84 -35.16
N ARG A 2 -10.56 -0.10 -35.26
CA ARG A 2 -9.40 -0.55 -36.05
C ARG A 2 -8.65 -1.57 -35.21
N ILE A 3 -8.74 -2.86 -35.59
CA ILE A 3 -7.90 -3.91 -35.02
C ILE A 3 -6.46 -3.58 -35.40
N PRO A 4 -5.54 -3.36 -34.47
CA PRO A 4 -4.15 -3.11 -34.85
C PRO A 4 -3.53 -4.42 -35.36
N ASN A 5 -3.42 -4.53 -36.70
CA ASN A 5 -2.77 -5.64 -37.40
C ASN A 5 -1.23 -5.52 -37.25
N ARG A 6 -0.71 -5.50 -35.99
CA ARG A 6 0.72 -5.33 -35.73
C ARG A 6 1.36 -6.68 -35.40
N ARG A 7 2.14 -7.19 -36.34
CA ARG A 7 2.96 -8.40 -36.20
C ARG A 7 4.36 -8.01 -35.80
N ILE A 8 4.65 -8.06 -34.51
CA ILE A 8 5.86 -7.46 -33.92
C ILE A 8 7.17 -7.90 -34.62
N LEU A 9 7.36 -9.18 -34.92
CA LEU A 9 8.56 -9.67 -35.57
C LEU A 9 8.51 -9.64 -37.11
N LEU A 10 7.39 -10.11 -37.68
CA LEU A 10 7.22 -10.16 -39.13
C LEU A 10 7.28 -8.78 -39.79
N GLU A 11 6.72 -7.75 -39.13
CA GLU A 11 6.75 -6.39 -39.65
C GLU A 11 8.18 -5.81 -39.70
N THR A 12 9.05 -6.14 -38.74
CA THR A 12 10.44 -5.68 -38.78
C THR A 12 11.19 -6.27 -39.96
N HIS A 13 11.05 -7.56 -40.22
CA HIS A 13 11.64 -8.21 -41.36
C HIS A 13 11.05 -7.72 -42.68
N HIS A 14 9.72 -7.52 -42.78
CA HIS A 14 9.06 -6.94 -43.92
C HIS A 14 9.60 -5.55 -44.28
N PHE A 15 9.80 -4.68 -43.29
CA PHE A 15 10.37 -3.34 -43.54
C PHE A 15 11.76 -3.40 -44.18
N TYR A 16 12.62 -4.28 -43.68
CA TYR A 16 13.94 -4.47 -44.28
C TYR A 16 13.86 -5.06 -45.65
N PHE A 17 13.02 -6.07 -45.84
CA PHE A 17 12.84 -6.73 -47.15
C PHE A 17 12.27 -5.77 -48.20
N TYR A 18 11.16 -5.08 -47.91
CA TYR A 18 10.57 -4.11 -48.83
C TYR A 18 11.50 -2.93 -49.07
N GLY A 19 12.20 -2.46 -48.06
CA GLY A 19 13.16 -1.38 -48.21
C GLY A 19 14.32 -1.77 -49.16
N ALA A 20 14.86 -2.96 -49.01
CA ALA A 20 15.90 -3.49 -49.90
C ALA A 20 15.35 -3.71 -51.33
N LEU A 21 14.13 -4.30 -51.43
CA LEU A 21 13.48 -4.54 -52.73
C LEU A 21 13.22 -3.24 -53.49
N GLU A 22 12.71 -2.21 -52.86
CA GLU A 22 12.47 -0.91 -53.48
C GLU A 22 13.77 -0.27 -53.99
N ILE A 23 14.86 -0.35 -53.23
CA ILE A 23 16.15 0.15 -53.66
C ILE A 23 16.67 -0.62 -54.90
N VAL A 24 16.57 -1.95 -54.86
CA VAL A 24 16.98 -2.80 -56.00
C VAL A 24 16.14 -2.50 -57.25
N LEU A 25 14.80 -2.37 -57.09
CA LEU A 25 13.90 -2.00 -58.19
C LEU A 25 14.24 -0.61 -58.77
N GLY A 26 14.52 0.34 -57.91
CA GLY A 26 14.95 1.69 -58.30
C GLY A 26 16.25 1.68 -59.10
N MET A 27 17.25 0.92 -58.62
CA MET A 27 18.52 0.73 -59.35
C MET A 27 18.32 0.02 -60.70
N SER A 28 17.51 -1.05 -60.73
CA SER A 28 17.23 -1.79 -61.94
C SER A 28 16.49 -0.91 -62.99
N ALA A 29 15.46 -0.17 -62.52
CA ALA A 29 14.72 0.74 -63.40
C ALA A 29 15.67 1.86 -63.92
N PHE A 30 16.53 2.41 -63.10
CA PHE A 30 17.52 3.40 -63.52
C PHE A 30 18.45 2.84 -64.59
N MET A 31 19.01 1.65 -64.40
CA MET A 31 19.89 0.99 -65.38
C MET A 31 19.20 0.73 -66.73
N VAL A 32 17.95 0.19 -66.70
CA VAL A 32 17.18 -0.09 -67.88
C VAL A 32 16.81 1.18 -68.66
N LEU A 33 16.29 2.19 -67.98
CA LEU A 33 15.91 3.45 -68.59
C LEU A 33 17.13 4.17 -69.18
N HIS A 34 18.27 4.13 -68.50
CA HIS A 34 19.49 4.72 -68.99
C HIS A 34 20.05 3.97 -70.19
N ALA A 35 19.98 2.64 -70.19
CA ALA A 35 20.40 1.79 -71.31
C ALA A 35 19.51 1.98 -72.58
N VAL A 36 18.24 2.36 -72.42
CA VAL A 36 17.31 2.67 -73.53
C VAL A 36 17.47 4.12 -74.03
N GLY A 37 18.46 4.87 -73.52
CA GLY A 37 18.75 6.21 -73.99
C GLY A 37 18.00 7.33 -73.34
N TRP A 38 17.35 7.09 -72.22
CA TRP A 38 16.65 8.17 -71.48
C TRP A 38 17.70 9.08 -70.79
N TRP A 39 17.50 10.39 -70.90
CA TRP A 39 18.40 11.35 -70.26
C TRP A 39 18.40 11.23 -68.72
N ALA A 40 19.51 11.44 -68.12
CA ALA A 40 19.68 11.41 -66.65
C ALA A 40 18.67 12.20 -65.88
N PHE A 41 18.19 13.31 -66.47
CA PHE A 41 17.14 14.18 -65.89
C PHE A 41 15.84 13.43 -65.62
N TYR A 42 15.48 12.43 -66.41
CA TYR A 42 14.26 11.61 -66.20
C TYR A 42 14.52 10.35 -65.38
N THR A 43 15.70 9.82 -65.40
CA THR A 43 16.05 8.56 -64.71
C THR A 43 16.44 8.75 -63.25
N CYS A 44 17.13 9.88 -62.93
CA CYS A 44 17.53 10.21 -61.55
C CYS A 44 16.35 10.40 -60.58
N PRO A 45 15.24 11.07 -60.91
CA PRO A 45 14.10 11.17 -60.04
C PRO A 45 13.48 9.81 -59.69
N VAL A 46 13.45 8.86 -60.60
CA VAL A 46 12.96 7.50 -60.36
C VAL A 46 13.85 6.80 -59.29
N LEU A 47 15.17 6.86 -59.50
CA LEU A 47 16.11 6.29 -58.54
C LEU A 47 15.98 6.94 -57.15
N ILE A 48 15.91 8.25 -57.11
CA ILE A 48 15.73 9.02 -55.84
C ILE A 48 14.42 8.65 -55.14
N CYS A 49 13.32 8.52 -55.88
CA CYS A 49 12.02 8.21 -55.31
C CYS A 49 12.00 6.80 -54.69
N PHE A 50 12.45 5.78 -55.42
CA PHE A 50 12.49 4.40 -54.92
C PHE A 50 13.52 4.23 -53.79
N SER A 51 14.70 4.82 -53.92
CA SER A 51 15.73 4.77 -52.87
C SER A 51 15.28 5.52 -51.60
N GLY A 52 14.60 6.67 -51.74
CA GLY A 52 14.04 7.40 -50.62
C GLY A 52 12.95 6.62 -49.88
N ARG A 53 12.03 5.98 -50.61
CA ARG A 53 11.01 5.09 -50.03
C ARG A 53 11.67 3.89 -49.35
N GLY A 54 12.58 3.21 -50.02
CA GLY A 54 13.31 2.06 -49.46
C GLY A 54 14.05 2.45 -48.17
N MET A 55 14.70 3.58 -48.16
CA MET A 55 15.38 4.11 -46.94
C MET A 55 14.40 4.41 -45.81
N THR A 56 13.21 4.99 -46.12
CA THR A 56 12.19 5.22 -45.07
C THR A 56 11.69 3.92 -44.47
N HIS A 57 11.53 2.85 -45.24
CA HIS A 57 11.20 1.53 -44.74
C HIS A 57 12.30 0.95 -43.85
N ILE A 58 13.56 1.02 -44.26
CA ILE A 58 14.71 0.57 -43.45
C ILE A 58 14.79 1.33 -42.11
N ILE A 59 14.62 2.65 -42.15
CA ILE A 59 14.61 3.48 -40.94
C ILE A 59 13.46 3.08 -40.00
N ARG A 60 12.26 2.84 -40.53
CA ARG A 60 11.12 2.34 -39.74
C ARG A 60 11.41 0.97 -39.13
N GLY A 61 11.98 0.05 -39.91
CA GLY A 61 12.40 -1.27 -39.41
C GLY A 61 13.42 -1.15 -38.27
N ARG A 62 14.42 -0.26 -38.44
CA ARG A 62 15.44 0.01 -37.41
C ARG A 62 14.83 0.60 -36.12
N LYS A 63 13.93 1.58 -36.25
CA LYS A 63 13.23 2.16 -35.09
C LYS A 63 12.43 1.09 -34.34
N ARG A 64 11.70 0.21 -35.05
CA ARG A 64 10.96 -0.89 -34.43
C ARG A 64 11.85 -1.93 -33.76
N LYS A 65 12.99 -2.29 -34.38
CA LYS A 65 13.95 -3.20 -33.76
C LYS A 65 14.51 -2.61 -32.45
N ILE A 66 14.82 -1.32 -32.44
CA ILE A 66 15.27 -0.63 -31.22
C ILE A 66 14.16 -0.63 -30.16
N ALA A 67 12.92 -0.36 -30.54
CA ALA A 67 11.78 -0.38 -29.61
C ALA A 67 11.57 -1.77 -29.00
N LEU A 68 11.70 -2.85 -29.79
CA LEU A 68 11.66 -4.22 -29.29
C LEU A 68 12.78 -4.50 -28.27
N PHE A 69 13.99 -4.05 -28.55
CA PHE A 69 15.12 -4.22 -27.63
C PHE A 69 14.86 -3.52 -26.28
N LYS A 70 14.25 -2.34 -26.32
CA LYS A 70 13.89 -1.57 -25.13
C LYS A 70 12.78 -2.20 -24.29
N LEU A 71 11.97 -3.12 -24.83
CA LEU A 71 10.92 -3.79 -24.06
C LEU A 71 11.46 -4.52 -22.84
N GLY A 72 12.62 -5.14 -22.96
CA GLY A 72 13.24 -5.93 -21.89
C GLY A 72 14.23 -5.16 -21.03
N GLU A 73 14.40 -3.84 -21.24
CA GLU A 73 15.32 -3.06 -20.43
C GLU A 73 14.73 -2.75 -19.06
N PRO A 74 15.41 -3.11 -17.96
CA PRO A 74 15.01 -2.69 -16.63
C PRO A 74 15.35 -1.19 -16.47
N VAL A 75 14.35 -0.34 -16.45
CA VAL A 75 14.56 1.10 -16.21
C VAL A 75 14.30 1.41 -14.75
N LYS A 76 15.30 1.90 -14.02
CA LYS A 76 15.11 2.49 -12.70
C LYS A 76 14.46 3.87 -12.87
N PHE A 77 13.40 4.11 -12.12
CA PHE A 77 12.73 5.40 -12.06
C PHE A 77 12.88 5.94 -10.63
N SER A 78 13.50 7.09 -10.50
CA SER A 78 13.73 7.74 -9.20
C SER A 78 13.36 9.21 -9.29
N VAL A 79 12.96 9.79 -8.17
CA VAL A 79 12.54 11.19 -8.05
C VAL A 79 13.20 11.85 -6.84
N THR A 80 13.55 13.13 -6.99
CA THR A 80 13.98 13.98 -5.88
C THR A 80 12.78 14.63 -5.19
N MET A 81 13.00 15.28 -4.06
CA MET A 81 11.95 16.04 -3.38
C MET A 81 11.43 17.19 -4.27
N GLU A 82 12.30 17.87 -5.02
CA GLU A 82 11.90 18.94 -5.94
C GLU A 82 11.07 18.40 -7.11
N GLU A 83 11.42 17.22 -7.65
CA GLU A 83 10.62 16.58 -8.71
C GLU A 83 9.24 16.15 -8.20
N ILE A 84 9.13 15.78 -6.92
CA ILE A 84 7.83 15.52 -6.27
C ILE A 84 7.01 16.81 -6.19
N ASP A 85 7.61 17.92 -5.75
CA ASP A 85 6.94 19.23 -5.68
C ASP A 85 6.43 19.67 -7.05
N GLN A 86 7.24 19.47 -8.10
CA GLN A 86 6.84 19.75 -9.48
C GLN A 86 5.70 18.84 -9.94
N ALA A 87 5.74 17.54 -9.61
CA ALA A 87 4.67 16.60 -9.95
C ALA A 87 3.36 16.94 -9.25
N ILE A 88 3.40 17.37 -7.99
CA ILE A 88 2.24 17.87 -7.24
C ILE A 88 1.65 19.10 -7.94
N SER A 89 2.50 20.07 -8.30
CA SER A 89 2.07 21.34 -8.92
C SER A 89 1.54 21.15 -10.34
N ALA A 90 2.15 20.23 -11.10
CA ALA A 90 1.78 19.98 -12.50
C ALA A 90 0.47 19.19 -12.66
N SER A 91 -0.01 18.52 -11.61
CA SER A 91 -1.18 17.64 -11.70
C SER A 91 -2.49 18.38 -11.99
N GLY A 92 -2.58 19.68 -11.73
CA GLY A 92 -3.83 20.46 -11.78
C GLY A 92 -4.90 19.95 -10.80
N ILE A 93 -4.63 18.86 -10.10
CA ILE A 93 -5.48 18.25 -9.08
C ILE A 93 -4.85 18.59 -7.73
N GLU A 94 -5.31 19.67 -7.08
CA GLU A 94 -4.78 20.13 -5.79
C GLU A 94 -4.69 19.00 -4.74
N LYS A 95 -5.60 18.03 -4.81
CA LYS A 95 -5.70 16.91 -3.88
C LYS A 95 -5.04 15.62 -4.37
N GLY A 96 -4.59 15.54 -5.62
CA GLY A 96 -4.01 14.32 -6.18
C GLY A 96 -2.67 13.93 -5.54
N LEU A 97 -2.43 12.62 -5.40
CA LEU A 97 -1.15 12.06 -4.96
C LEU A 97 -0.43 11.45 -6.15
N PHE A 98 0.77 11.94 -6.43
CA PHE A 98 1.63 11.36 -7.44
C PHE A 98 2.05 9.95 -7.04
N THR A 99 1.70 8.97 -7.87
CA THR A 99 1.92 7.54 -7.60
C THR A 99 3.02 6.97 -8.48
N GLY A 100 3.29 7.61 -9.62
CA GLY A 100 4.31 7.15 -10.55
C GLY A 100 4.02 7.57 -11.98
N ARG A 101 4.69 6.90 -12.93
CA ARG A 101 4.44 7.06 -14.37
C ARG A 101 3.84 5.78 -14.93
N GLY A 102 2.94 5.90 -15.89
CA GLY A 102 2.29 4.73 -16.43
C GLY A 102 1.33 5.00 -17.57
N PHE A 103 0.53 4.02 -17.89
CA PHE A 103 -0.43 4.05 -18.98
C PHE A 103 -1.70 3.26 -18.63
N PRO A 104 -2.89 3.69 -19.12
CA PRO A 104 -4.10 2.89 -19.02
C PRO A 104 -3.91 1.56 -19.76
N TRP A 105 -4.21 0.45 -19.09
CA TRP A 105 -4.11 -0.88 -19.70
C TRP A 105 -5.40 -1.18 -20.47
N GLY A 106 -5.30 -1.34 -21.78
CA GLY A 106 -6.42 -1.63 -22.67
C GLY A 106 -6.27 -2.94 -23.46
N PRO A 107 -7.24 -3.27 -24.32
CA PRO A 107 -7.20 -4.47 -25.18
C PRO A 107 -5.93 -4.56 -26.04
N GLU A 108 -5.41 -3.43 -26.51
CA GLU A 108 -4.16 -3.38 -27.28
C GLU A 108 -2.95 -3.86 -26.47
N HIS A 109 -2.91 -3.58 -25.18
CA HIS A 109 -1.84 -4.04 -24.29
C HIS A 109 -1.98 -5.54 -23.99
N ALA A 110 -3.22 -6.03 -23.79
CA ALA A 110 -3.51 -7.45 -23.64
C ALA A 110 -3.09 -8.23 -24.87
N GLN A 111 -3.39 -7.71 -26.07
CA GLN A 111 -2.95 -8.29 -27.35
C GLN A 111 -1.42 -8.31 -27.46
N ALA A 112 -0.75 -7.18 -27.21
CA ALA A 112 0.70 -7.08 -27.29
C ALA A 112 1.37 -8.05 -26.30
N TYR A 113 0.84 -8.15 -25.08
CA TYR A 113 1.29 -9.12 -24.09
C TYR A 113 1.16 -10.56 -24.61
N HIS A 114 -0.01 -10.93 -25.13
CA HIS A 114 -0.27 -12.26 -25.69
C HIS A 114 0.68 -12.59 -26.84
N GLU A 115 0.92 -11.66 -27.75
CA GLU A 115 1.87 -11.83 -28.85
C GLU A 115 3.30 -12.06 -28.34
N ILE A 116 3.77 -11.24 -27.39
CA ILE A 116 5.13 -11.34 -26.82
C ILE A 116 5.32 -12.67 -26.07
N VAL A 117 4.36 -13.08 -25.27
CA VAL A 117 4.46 -14.33 -24.51
C VAL A 117 4.55 -15.55 -25.44
N ASN A 118 3.84 -15.52 -26.57
CA ASN A 118 3.82 -16.60 -27.55
C ASN A 118 4.95 -16.51 -28.61
N LEU A 119 5.83 -15.49 -28.55
CA LEU A 119 6.98 -15.41 -29.46
C LEU A 119 7.93 -16.61 -29.26
N PRO A 120 8.24 -17.38 -30.32
CA PRO A 120 9.27 -18.39 -30.24
C PRO A 120 10.63 -17.72 -30.00
N GLU A 121 11.43 -18.33 -29.10
CA GLU A 121 12.81 -17.87 -28.79
C GLU A 121 12.93 -16.39 -28.38
N LYS A 122 11.91 -15.86 -27.66
CA LYS A 122 11.85 -14.44 -27.27
C LYS A 122 13.11 -13.92 -26.56
N GLN A 123 13.86 -14.79 -25.88
CA GLN A 123 15.14 -14.44 -25.25
C GLN A 123 16.22 -13.96 -26.22
N LYS A 124 16.09 -14.29 -27.52
CA LYS A 124 17.00 -13.79 -28.57
C LYS A 124 16.78 -12.30 -28.90
N TYR A 125 15.62 -11.77 -28.55
CA TYR A 125 15.21 -10.42 -28.95
C TYR A 125 15.32 -9.41 -27.80
N PHE A 126 15.03 -9.84 -26.57
CA PHE A 126 15.06 -8.97 -25.39
C PHE A 126 15.15 -9.78 -24.09
N ASN A 127 15.51 -9.11 -23.00
CA ASN A 127 15.51 -9.71 -21.69
C ASN A 127 14.07 -10.03 -21.23
N THR A 128 13.81 -11.29 -20.93
CA THR A 128 12.48 -11.76 -20.49
C THR A 128 12.28 -11.66 -19.00
N MET A 129 13.37 -11.56 -18.22
CA MET A 129 13.34 -11.47 -16.77
C MET A 129 14.29 -10.39 -16.25
N SER A 130 13.86 -9.67 -15.22
CA SER A 130 14.71 -8.78 -14.44
C SER A 130 15.60 -9.56 -13.47
N PRO A 131 16.80 -9.06 -13.10
CA PRO A 131 17.61 -9.62 -12.01
C PRO A 131 16.83 -9.76 -10.70
N ASP A 132 15.90 -8.84 -10.43
CA ASP A 132 15.00 -8.85 -9.26
C ASP A 132 13.75 -9.71 -9.46
N GLY A 133 13.70 -10.51 -10.51
CA GLY A 133 12.53 -11.28 -10.95
C GLY A 133 11.49 -10.42 -11.67
N GLY A 134 10.58 -11.09 -12.39
CA GLY A 134 9.51 -10.47 -13.18
C GLY A 134 9.93 -10.13 -14.61
N ALA A 135 8.98 -9.66 -15.40
CA ALA A 135 9.09 -9.43 -16.84
C ALA A 135 9.14 -7.91 -17.16
N PRO A 136 10.32 -7.32 -17.41
CA PRO A 136 10.46 -5.87 -17.63
C PRO A 136 9.63 -5.33 -18.79
N TYR A 137 9.42 -6.16 -19.82
CA TYR A 137 8.65 -5.78 -21.01
C TYR A 137 7.20 -5.38 -20.72
N ILE A 138 6.63 -5.81 -19.60
CA ILE A 138 5.24 -5.48 -19.24
C ILE A 138 5.03 -3.97 -19.14
N HIS A 139 5.95 -3.23 -18.50
CA HIS A 139 5.83 -1.77 -18.42
C HIS A 139 6.05 -1.10 -19.78
N ASN A 140 7.02 -1.60 -20.52
CA ASN A 140 7.42 -0.97 -21.77
C ASN A 140 6.43 -1.22 -22.92
N LEU A 141 5.40 -2.06 -22.71
CA LEU A 141 4.31 -2.23 -23.67
C LEU A 141 3.64 -0.90 -24.03
N GLY A 142 3.37 -0.03 -23.04
CA GLY A 142 2.80 1.28 -23.28
C GLY A 142 3.70 2.18 -24.13
N THR A 143 5.00 2.21 -23.85
CA THR A 143 5.98 2.98 -24.63
C THR A 143 6.09 2.46 -26.07
N TYR A 144 6.05 1.15 -26.25
CA TYR A 144 6.08 0.51 -27.58
C TYR A 144 4.85 0.84 -28.42
N MET A 145 3.67 0.88 -27.78
CA MET A 145 2.39 1.11 -28.44
C MET A 145 2.17 2.57 -28.83
N ASP A 146 2.57 3.52 -27.98
CA ASP A 146 2.23 4.95 -28.14
C ASP A 146 3.27 5.77 -28.86
N GLU A 147 4.41 5.20 -29.26
CA GLU A 147 5.54 5.91 -29.90
C GLU A 147 6.11 7.10 -29.09
N LYS A 148 5.60 7.35 -27.89
CA LYS A 148 6.06 8.43 -26.99
C LYS A 148 7.11 7.93 -26.02
N ALA A 149 8.16 8.68 -25.85
CA ALA A 149 9.27 8.33 -24.96
C ALA A 149 8.90 8.43 -23.47
N ASP A 150 7.99 9.35 -23.13
CA ASP A 150 7.60 9.67 -21.75
C ASP A 150 6.18 9.21 -21.48
N GLN A 151 6.06 8.30 -20.50
CA GLN A 151 4.75 7.89 -20.00
C GLN A 151 4.20 8.98 -19.06
N PRO A 152 2.85 9.20 -19.05
CA PRO A 152 2.24 10.23 -18.24
C PRO A 152 2.41 9.98 -16.75
N GLN A 153 2.41 11.05 -15.98
CA GLN A 153 2.32 10.98 -14.52
C GLN A 153 0.94 10.50 -14.11
N ILE A 154 0.91 9.57 -13.15
CA ILE A 154 -0.31 8.99 -12.61
C ILE A 154 -0.52 9.48 -11.19
N HIS A 155 -1.73 9.94 -10.91
CA HIS A 155 -2.14 10.44 -9.61
C HIS A 155 -3.38 9.69 -9.12
N ILE A 156 -3.46 9.45 -7.82
CA ILE A 156 -4.66 8.94 -7.15
C ILE A 156 -5.33 10.06 -6.36
N LEU A 157 -6.65 9.98 -6.21
CA LEU A 157 -7.41 10.89 -5.36
C LEU A 157 -7.28 10.51 -3.88
N PRO A 158 -7.54 11.46 -2.94
CA PRO A 158 -7.61 11.15 -1.52
C PRO A 158 -8.80 10.22 -1.22
N GLU A 159 -8.49 8.96 -1.01
CA GLU A 159 -9.47 7.92 -0.70
C GLU A 159 -8.78 6.74 0.00
N HIS A 160 -9.57 5.80 0.53
CA HIS A 160 -9.00 4.58 1.09
C HIS A 160 -8.30 3.79 -0.01
N THR A 161 -7.01 3.55 0.15
CA THR A 161 -6.15 2.95 -0.87
C THR A 161 -5.43 1.71 -0.33
N GLY A 162 -5.76 0.54 -0.86
CA GLY A 162 -5.04 -0.70 -0.52
C GLY A 162 -3.73 -0.84 -1.30
N ILE A 163 -2.64 -1.20 -0.63
CA ILE A 163 -1.35 -1.49 -1.25
C ILE A 163 -1.04 -2.98 -1.04
N ILE A 164 -1.10 -3.74 -2.13
CA ILE A 164 -1.09 -5.21 -2.09
C ILE A 164 0.12 -5.74 -2.85
N GLY A 165 0.86 -6.68 -2.27
CA GLY A 165 1.98 -7.32 -2.95
C GLY A 165 2.95 -8.04 -2.01
N LEU A 166 3.78 -8.89 -2.56
CA LEU A 166 4.77 -9.68 -1.85
C LEU A 166 5.76 -8.82 -1.04
N THR A 167 6.46 -9.46 -0.12
CA THR A 167 7.61 -8.84 0.55
C THR A 167 8.70 -8.51 -0.46
N GLY A 168 9.33 -7.33 -0.31
CA GLY A 168 10.45 -6.90 -1.14
C GLY A 168 10.10 -6.42 -2.55
N VAL A 169 8.82 -6.29 -2.92
CA VAL A 169 8.41 -5.77 -4.25
C VAL A 169 8.40 -4.25 -4.33
N GLY A 170 8.55 -3.55 -3.19
CA GLY A 170 8.63 -2.09 -3.15
C GLY A 170 7.47 -1.37 -2.47
N LYS A 171 6.65 -2.05 -1.63
CA LYS A 171 5.56 -1.41 -0.87
C LYS A 171 6.07 -0.24 -0.02
N THR A 172 7.06 -0.48 0.84
CA THR A 172 7.68 0.53 1.70
C THR A 172 8.26 1.69 0.88
N ARG A 173 8.86 1.42 -0.31
CA ARG A 173 9.38 2.47 -1.21
C ARG A 173 8.27 3.37 -1.78
N LEU A 174 7.08 2.82 -2.04
CA LEU A 174 5.92 3.62 -2.41
C LEU A 174 5.44 4.48 -1.23
N LEU A 175 5.43 3.91 -0.02
CA LEU A 175 5.07 4.66 1.19
C LEU A 175 6.01 5.84 1.43
N GLU A 176 7.32 5.70 1.22
CA GLU A 176 8.28 6.80 1.32
C GLU A 176 7.91 7.98 0.40
N VAL A 177 7.49 7.69 -0.84
CA VAL A 177 7.06 8.71 -1.79
C VAL A 177 5.76 9.40 -1.34
N PHE A 178 4.81 8.65 -0.77
CA PHE A 178 3.57 9.23 -0.26
C PHE A 178 3.82 10.07 0.99
N ILE A 179 4.61 9.56 1.94
CA ILE A 179 4.97 10.28 3.18
C ILE A 179 5.67 11.60 2.84
N ALA A 180 6.62 11.60 1.90
CA ALA A 180 7.28 12.81 1.43
C ALA A 180 6.27 13.85 0.91
N GLN A 181 5.25 13.41 0.15
CA GLN A 181 4.19 14.28 -0.36
C GLN A 181 3.30 14.84 0.75
N PHE A 182 2.92 14.00 1.73
CA PHE A 182 2.08 14.45 2.85
C PHE A 182 2.79 15.49 3.70
N ILE A 183 4.08 15.29 3.99
CA ILE A 183 4.92 16.25 4.70
C ILE A 183 4.97 17.59 3.95
N ARG A 184 5.25 17.55 2.64
CA ARG A 184 5.32 18.75 1.79
C ARG A 184 3.99 19.48 1.66
N LYS A 185 2.88 18.76 1.62
CA LYS A 185 1.51 19.34 1.60
C LYS A 185 1.07 19.83 2.98
N ASN A 186 1.88 19.68 4.00
CA ASN A 186 1.55 20.01 5.39
C ASN A 186 0.27 19.31 5.88
N HIS A 187 0.10 18.02 5.53
CA HIS A 187 -0.98 17.18 6.03
C HIS A 187 -0.55 16.47 7.33
N PRO A 188 -1.51 16.18 8.23
CA PRO A 188 -1.26 15.25 9.32
C PRO A 188 -1.10 13.83 8.79
N VAL A 189 -0.14 13.09 9.34
CA VAL A 189 0.17 11.71 8.94
C VAL A 189 0.24 10.82 10.17
N ILE A 190 -0.44 9.70 10.14
CA ILE A 190 -0.39 8.66 11.15
C ILE A 190 0.23 7.43 10.50
N ILE A 191 1.37 6.98 10.98
CA ILE A 191 2.08 5.81 10.47
C ILE A 191 2.05 4.74 11.56
N ILE A 192 1.42 3.61 11.29
CA ILE A 192 1.43 2.44 12.15
C ILE A 192 2.37 1.41 11.51
N ASP A 193 3.51 1.22 12.16
CA ASP A 193 4.55 0.28 11.74
C ASP A 193 4.72 -0.83 12.78
N PRO A 194 4.10 -1.99 12.56
CA PRO A 194 4.24 -3.13 13.45
C PRO A 194 5.66 -3.71 13.50
N LYS A 195 6.44 -3.60 12.43
CA LYS A 195 7.78 -4.19 12.32
C LYS A 195 8.87 -3.37 12.99
N SER A 196 8.64 -2.08 13.16
CA SER A 196 9.65 -1.10 13.58
C SER A 196 10.78 -0.99 12.53
N ASP A 197 10.38 -0.73 11.27
CA ASP A 197 11.31 -0.58 10.15
C ASP A 197 12.12 0.71 10.32
N ARG A 198 13.41 0.53 10.61
CA ARG A 198 14.32 1.66 10.82
C ARG A 198 14.50 2.52 9.57
N ASP A 199 14.54 1.89 8.40
CA ASP A 199 14.68 2.61 7.13
C ASP A 199 13.48 3.55 6.88
N LEU A 200 12.26 3.09 7.14
CA LEU A 200 11.05 3.90 6.99
C LEU A 200 10.99 5.04 8.00
N LEU A 201 11.38 4.78 9.25
CA LEU A 201 11.49 5.79 10.30
C LEU A 201 12.48 6.89 9.91
N ASP A 202 13.72 6.49 9.54
CA ASP A 202 14.79 7.43 9.20
C ASP A 202 14.42 8.28 7.99
N VAL A 203 13.88 7.69 6.91
CA VAL A 203 13.43 8.44 5.73
C VAL A 203 12.29 9.40 6.08
N THR A 204 11.33 8.98 6.90
CA THR A 204 10.24 9.86 7.34
C THR A 204 10.79 11.08 8.07
N TYR A 205 11.72 10.87 9.00
CA TYR A 205 12.36 11.94 9.75
C TYR A 205 13.24 12.84 8.87
N GLN A 206 14.02 12.27 7.96
CA GLN A 206 14.83 13.01 6.98
C GLN A 206 13.96 13.90 6.06
N CYS A 207 12.78 13.42 5.66
CA CYS A 207 11.82 14.23 4.93
C CYS A 207 11.30 15.41 5.76
N CYS A 208 11.08 15.22 7.09
CA CYS A 208 10.70 16.31 7.99
C CYS A 208 11.82 17.35 8.13
N MET A 209 13.07 16.90 8.24
CA MET A 209 14.23 17.80 8.26
C MET A 209 14.36 18.61 6.97
N ALA A 210 14.25 17.93 5.80
CA ALA A 210 14.32 18.58 4.49
C ALA A 210 13.15 19.57 4.25
N ALA A 211 12.03 19.37 4.92
CA ALA A 211 10.88 20.28 4.88
C ALA A 211 10.92 21.36 5.96
N GLY A 212 11.89 21.32 6.89
CA GLY A 212 12.01 22.27 8.02
C GLY A 212 10.88 22.15 9.05
N CYS A 213 10.33 20.95 9.27
CA CYS A 213 9.17 20.72 10.14
C CYS A 213 9.38 19.55 11.12
N THR A 214 10.57 19.44 11.68
CA THR A 214 10.90 18.41 12.68
C THR A 214 10.11 18.55 13.99
N ASP A 215 9.63 19.74 14.30
CA ASP A 215 8.72 20.05 15.41
C ASP A 215 7.35 19.36 15.29
N ARG A 216 6.98 18.94 14.09
CA ARG A 216 5.75 18.18 13.81
C ARG A 216 5.93 16.68 13.96
N PHE A 217 7.15 16.19 14.11
CA PHE A 217 7.43 14.76 14.18
C PHE A 217 7.31 14.25 15.62
N GLU A 218 6.42 13.27 15.82
CA GLU A 218 6.19 12.63 17.11
C GLU A 218 6.36 11.11 16.96
N TYR A 219 7.17 10.52 17.83
CA TYR A 219 7.50 9.10 17.80
C TYR A 219 6.99 8.37 19.05
N LEU A 220 6.15 7.34 18.86
CA LEU A 220 5.73 6.42 19.90
C LEU A 220 6.28 5.03 19.60
N SER A 221 7.07 4.46 20.52
CA SER A 221 7.74 3.18 20.30
C SER A 221 7.68 2.26 21.52
N LEU A 222 7.16 1.06 21.28
CA LEU A 222 7.22 -0.02 22.28
C LEU A 222 8.63 -0.63 22.39
N ALA A 223 9.46 -0.46 21.34
CA ALA A 223 10.85 -0.95 21.34
C ALA A 223 11.81 -0.02 22.09
N HIS A 224 11.58 1.30 22.02
CA HIS A 224 12.46 2.35 22.52
C HIS A 224 11.69 3.33 23.41
N PRO A 225 11.19 2.88 24.57
CA PRO A 225 10.33 3.70 25.44
C PRO A 225 11.02 4.97 26.00
N GLN A 226 12.36 4.96 26.09
CA GLN A 226 13.16 6.07 26.62
C GLN A 226 13.16 7.32 25.72
N VAL A 227 12.90 7.14 24.40
CA VAL A 227 12.84 8.24 23.42
C VAL A 227 11.43 8.38 22.82
N SER A 228 10.48 7.72 23.43
CA SER A 228 9.11 7.63 22.97
C SER A 228 8.23 8.67 23.64
N ALA A 229 7.36 9.29 22.86
CA ALA A 229 6.22 10.00 23.38
C ALA A 229 5.21 9.03 24.01
N SER A 230 4.25 9.56 24.76
CA SER A 230 3.20 8.78 25.43
C SER A 230 1.82 9.22 24.99
N MET A 231 0.85 8.30 24.97
CA MET A 231 -0.51 8.55 24.55
C MET A 231 -1.50 7.65 25.30
N ASN A 232 -2.58 8.23 25.82
CA ASN A 232 -3.64 7.48 26.47
C ASN A 232 -4.68 7.01 25.44
N PRO A 233 -4.84 5.69 25.19
CA PRO A 233 -5.79 5.15 24.21
C PRO A 233 -7.25 5.16 24.70
N PHE A 234 -7.54 5.78 25.82
CA PHE A 234 -8.87 5.97 26.39
C PHE A 234 -9.22 7.46 26.59
N ALA A 235 -8.53 8.36 25.92
CA ALA A 235 -8.80 9.78 26.04
C ALA A 235 -10.13 10.21 25.42
N ASN A 236 -10.63 9.48 24.42
CA ASN A 236 -11.83 9.82 23.67
C ASN A 236 -12.93 8.77 23.91
N TYR A 237 -13.98 9.17 24.59
CA TYR A 237 -15.16 8.35 24.86
C TYR A 237 -16.38 9.24 25.09
N ASN A 238 -17.57 8.71 24.84
CA ASN A 238 -18.86 9.36 25.15
C ASN A 238 -19.57 8.66 26.30
N THR A 239 -19.40 7.36 26.42
CA THR A 239 -20.10 6.52 27.41
C THR A 239 -19.14 5.56 28.10
N PRO A 240 -19.45 5.16 29.35
CA PRO A 240 -18.67 4.11 30.05
C PRO A 240 -18.62 2.79 29.28
N GLY A 241 -19.71 2.48 28.54
CA GLY A 241 -19.80 1.27 27.72
C GLY A 241 -18.80 1.23 26.57
N GLU A 242 -18.46 2.37 25.97
CA GLU A 242 -17.41 2.44 24.93
C GLU A 242 -16.04 2.03 25.49
N ILE A 243 -15.71 2.45 26.71
CA ILE A 243 -14.46 2.09 27.38
C ILE A 243 -14.41 0.58 27.62
N ALA A 244 -15.49 0.02 28.16
CA ALA A 244 -15.61 -1.41 28.40
C ALA A 244 -15.53 -2.21 27.08
N GLY A 245 -16.21 -1.73 26.03
CA GLY A 245 -16.24 -2.34 24.71
C GLY A 245 -14.83 -2.42 24.07
N ARG A 246 -14.00 -1.38 24.21
CA ARG A 246 -12.63 -1.39 23.67
C ARG A 246 -11.79 -2.51 24.27
N ILE A 247 -11.86 -2.69 25.59
CA ILE A 247 -11.09 -3.74 26.26
C ILE A 247 -11.65 -5.12 25.92
N THR A 248 -12.96 -5.27 25.92
CA THR A 248 -13.57 -6.59 25.64
C THR A 248 -13.39 -7.02 24.18
N THR A 249 -13.28 -6.08 23.24
CA THR A 249 -12.99 -6.39 21.84
C THR A 249 -11.57 -6.95 21.63
N ILE A 250 -10.61 -6.55 22.45
CA ILE A 250 -9.23 -7.06 22.37
C ILE A 250 -9.02 -8.34 23.19
N MET A 251 -10.03 -8.79 23.94
CA MET A 251 -9.95 -10.05 24.68
C MET A 251 -10.08 -11.27 23.74
N PRO A 252 -9.39 -12.38 24.05
CA PRO A 252 -9.54 -13.61 23.28
C PRO A 252 -11.00 -14.06 23.21
N ASN A 253 -11.52 -14.20 22.00
CA ASN A 253 -12.91 -14.61 21.74
C ASN A 253 -12.93 -15.94 20.99
N SER A 254 -12.86 -17.05 21.71
CA SER A 254 -12.90 -18.40 21.14
C SER A 254 -13.81 -19.32 21.94
N GLY A 255 -14.54 -20.19 21.26
CA GLY A 255 -15.43 -21.16 21.89
C GLY A 255 -16.54 -20.50 22.73
N ASN A 256 -16.70 -20.95 23.98
CA ASN A 256 -17.73 -20.47 24.91
C ASN A 256 -17.26 -19.26 25.76
N SER A 257 -16.43 -18.36 25.22
CA SER A 257 -15.89 -17.20 25.95
C SER A 257 -16.91 -16.08 26.17
N ARG A 258 -18.01 -16.06 25.44
CA ARG A 258 -19.00 -14.96 25.45
C ARG A 258 -19.50 -14.57 26.86
N PRO A 259 -19.91 -15.51 27.75
CA PRO A 259 -20.36 -15.14 29.09
C PRO A 259 -19.26 -14.46 29.94
N PHE A 260 -18.00 -14.85 29.74
CA PHE A 260 -16.86 -14.22 30.42
C PHE A 260 -16.61 -12.81 29.91
N ILE A 261 -16.72 -12.59 28.59
CA ILE A 261 -16.56 -11.29 27.96
C ILE A 261 -17.67 -10.34 28.40
N ASP A 262 -18.93 -10.82 28.42
CA ASP A 262 -20.09 -10.02 28.85
C ASP A 262 -19.98 -9.63 30.32
N PHE A 263 -19.50 -10.53 31.18
CA PHE A 263 -19.22 -10.23 32.59
C PHE A 263 -18.10 -9.17 32.74
N CYS A 264 -17.01 -9.32 32.00
CA CYS A 264 -15.91 -8.33 31.99
C CYS A 264 -16.38 -6.97 31.51
N TYR A 265 -17.23 -6.93 30.46
CA TYR A 265 -17.85 -5.71 29.97
C TYR A 265 -18.63 -4.98 31.06
N ASP A 266 -19.50 -5.71 31.76
CA ASP A 266 -20.31 -5.17 32.85
C ASP A 266 -19.48 -4.60 34.00
N VAL A 267 -18.43 -5.31 34.41
CA VAL A 267 -17.51 -4.83 35.47
C VAL A 267 -16.77 -3.58 35.02
N LEU A 268 -16.20 -3.61 33.81
CA LEU A 268 -15.45 -2.47 33.27
C LEU A 268 -16.32 -1.24 33.07
N ALA A 269 -17.56 -1.40 32.56
CA ALA A 269 -18.48 -0.30 32.40
C ALA A 269 -18.87 0.34 33.75
N GLY A 270 -19.11 -0.48 34.78
CA GLY A 270 -19.38 0.00 36.13
C GLY A 270 -18.19 0.74 36.75
N VAL A 271 -16.98 0.21 36.60
CA VAL A 271 -15.75 0.88 37.06
C VAL A 271 -15.54 2.20 36.32
N ALA A 272 -15.66 2.20 35.00
CA ALA A 272 -15.51 3.42 34.18
C ALA A 272 -16.54 4.49 34.58
N GLN A 273 -17.81 4.10 34.82
CA GLN A 273 -18.85 5.01 35.22
C GLN A 273 -18.54 5.71 36.55
N VAL A 274 -18.08 4.95 37.55
CA VAL A 274 -17.70 5.51 38.85
C VAL A 274 -16.50 6.45 38.72
N LEU A 275 -15.47 6.06 37.94
CA LEU A 275 -14.30 6.91 37.70
C LEU A 275 -14.68 8.23 37.03
N ILE A 276 -15.53 8.20 36.00
CA ILE A 276 -16.03 9.40 35.29
C ILE A 276 -16.78 10.32 36.26
N LEU A 277 -17.70 9.78 37.06
CA LEU A 277 -18.48 10.57 38.02
C LEU A 277 -17.63 11.17 39.13
N MET A 278 -16.49 10.55 39.48
CA MET A 278 -15.50 11.09 40.40
C MET A 278 -14.52 12.10 39.76
N GLY A 279 -14.61 12.33 38.44
CA GLY A 279 -13.66 13.16 37.71
C GLY A 279 -12.25 12.55 37.62
N LYS A 280 -12.11 11.25 37.83
CA LYS A 280 -10.83 10.54 37.70
C LYS A 280 -10.57 10.19 36.23
N GLU A 281 -9.30 10.24 35.87
CA GLU A 281 -8.86 9.89 34.53
C GLU A 281 -9.13 8.42 34.21
N ILE A 282 -9.66 8.18 33.03
CA ILE A 282 -9.76 6.85 32.46
C ILE A 282 -8.40 6.48 31.83
N SER A 283 -7.75 5.51 32.43
CA SER A 283 -6.48 4.98 31.95
C SER A 283 -6.42 3.48 32.18
N ILE A 284 -5.55 2.79 31.41
CA ILE A 284 -5.35 1.34 31.57
C ILE A 284 -4.96 1.01 33.00
N LYS A 285 -4.11 1.82 33.61
CA LYS A 285 -3.66 1.67 35.00
C LYS A 285 -4.83 1.73 36.00
N ASN A 286 -5.71 2.71 35.84
CA ASN A 286 -6.89 2.86 36.72
C ASN A 286 -7.90 1.73 36.47
N LEU A 287 -8.12 1.34 35.22
CA LEU A 287 -9.01 0.20 34.89
C LEU A 287 -8.45 -1.10 35.45
N HIS A 288 -7.14 -1.36 35.32
CA HIS A 288 -6.49 -2.54 35.90
C HIS A 288 -6.61 -2.54 37.44
N LYS A 289 -6.27 -1.41 38.07
CA LYS A 289 -6.33 -1.27 39.53
C LYS A 289 -7.73 -1.61 40.05
N TYR A 290 -8.77 -0.96 39.54
CA TYR A 290 -10.10 -1.02 40.11
C TYR A 290 -11.00 -2.12 39.57
N ALA A 291 -10.71 -2.65 38.38
CA ALA A 291 -11.51 -3.79 37.86
C ALA A 291 -10.93 -5.15 38.29
N VAL A 292 -9.60 -5.21 38.55
CA VAL A 292 -8.92 -6.51 38.78
C VAL A 292 -8.28 -6.56 40.16
N LEU A 293 -7.38 -5.60 40.50
CA LEU A 293 -6.54 -5.69 41.67
C LEU A 293 -7.28 -5.34 42.97
N ASP A 294 -7.91 -4.18 43.02
CA ASP A 294 -8.51 -3.65 44.26
C ASP A 294 -9.90 -3.05 44.04
N ARG A 295 -10.85 -3.92 43.79
CA ARG A 295 -12.26 -3.56 43.50
C ARG A 295 -12.94 -2.79 44.63
N LYS A 296 -12.65 -3.18 45.91
CA LYS A 296 -13.26 -2.59 47.09
C LYS A 296 -12.74 -1.18 47.34
N GLU A 297 -11.49 -0.87 46.95
CA GLU A 297 -10.90 0.45 47.10
C GLU A 297 -11.73 1.48 46.32
N LEU A 298 -12.12 1.21 45.06
CA LEU A 298 -12.93 2.14 44.26
C LEU A 298 -14.27 2.47 44.94
N LEU A 299 -14.94 1.45 45.47
CA LEU A 299 -16.20 1.65 46.22
C LEU A 299 -16.00 2.52 47.44
N ASN A 300 -14.93 2.28 48.21
CA ASN A 300 -14.63 3.08 49.41
C ASN A 300 -14.28 4.53 49.04
N GLU A 301 -13.48 4.74 48.01
CA GLU A 301 -13.16 6.06 47.49
C GLU A 301 -14.40 6.79 46.98
N ALA A 302 -15.31 6.08 46.24
CA ALA A 302 -16.54 6.67 45.73
C ALA A 302 -17.53 7.04 46.88
N LYS A 303 -17.66 6.19 47.91
CA LYS A 303 -18.45 6.46 49.11
C LYS A 303 -17.88 7.69 49.85
N LYS A 304 -16.56 7.79 50.00
CA LYS A 304 -15.88 8.94 50.59
C LYS A 304 -16.08 10.21 49.75
N TYR A 305 -15.90 10.12 48.43
CA TYR A 305 -16.14 11.25 47.51
C TYR A 305 -17.56 11.81 47.64
N ARG A 306 -18.57 10.93 47.63
CA ARG A 306 -19.97 11.30 47.80
C ARG A 306 -20.26 12.09 49.10
N THR A 307 -19.54 11.76 50.18
CA THR A 307 -19.76 12.42 51.51
C THR A 307 -18.86 13.65 51.73
N SER A 308 -17.72 13.74 51.04
CA SER A 308 -16.73 14.83 51.28
C SER A 308 -16.88 15.99 50.29
N HIS A 309 -17.67 15.87 49.24
CA HIS A 309 -17.85 16.91 48.24
C HIS A 309 -19.28 17.43 48.24
N THR A 310 -19.45 18.75 48.03
CA THR A 310 -20.75 19.37 47.81
C THR A 310 -21.20 19.06 46.40
N LEU A 311 -22.09 18.09 46.24
CA LEU A 311 -22.59 17.64 44.96
C LEU A 311 -23.98 18.23 44.70
N SER A 312 -24.34 18.46 43.45
CA SER A 312 -25.74 18.72 43.06
C SER A 312 -26.58 17.48 43.30
N ASP A 313 -27.89 17.66 43.54
CA ASP A 313 -28.85 16.54 43.75
C ASP A 313 -28.84 15.53 42.63
N ALA A 314 -28.64 16.00 41.40
CA ALA A 314 -28.54 15.13 40.21
C ALA A 314 -27.27 14.27 40.26
N HIS A 315 -26.14 14.90 40.53
CA HIS A 315 -24.86 14.22 40.61
C HIS A 315 -24.76 13.25 41.79
N TYR A 316 -25.34 13.65 42.95
CA TYR A 316 -25.45 12.77 44.12
C TYR A 316 -26.27 11.51 43.83
N ARG A 317 -27.38 11.63 43.11
CA ARG A 317 -28.20 10.49 42.70
C ARG A 317 -27.43 9.58 41.72
N GLN A 318 -26.80 10.16 40.70
CA GLN A 318 -26.03 9.40 39.71
C GLN A 318 -24.88 8.61 40.36
N ILE A 319 -24.06 9.23 41.22
CA ILE A 319 -22.96 8.54 41.86
C ILE A 319 -23.45 7.46 42.85
N ASN A 320 -24.55 7.73 43.57
CA ASN A 320 -25.14 6.77 44.50
C ASN A 320 -25.65 5.53 43.75
N GLU A 321 -26.32 5.74 42.62
CA GLU A 321 -26.77 4.67 41.75
C GLU A 321 -25.59 3.86 41.18
N ALA A 322 -24.58 4.53 40.66
CA ALA A 322 -23.38 3.88 40.15
C ALA A 322 -22.62 3.05 41.22
N ILE A 323 -22.55 3.57 42.45
CA ILE A 323 -21.96 2.83 43.60
C ILE A 323 -22.77 1.57 43.86
N ASN A 324 -24.11 1.67 43.92
CA ASN A 324 -24.98 0.53 44.21
C ASN A 324 -24.88 -0.54 43.11
N GLN A 325 -24.91 -0.13 41.84
CA GLN A 325 -24.75 -1.02 40.71
C GLN A 325 -23.40 -1.74 40.70
N LEU A 326 -22.33 -1.02 40.99
CA LEU A 326 -20.98 -1.60 41.06
C LEU A 326 -20.85 -2.53 42.27
N ASP A 327 -21.42 -2.16 43.42
CA ASP A 327 -21.38 -2.97 44.65
C ASP A 327 -22.00 -4.36 44.43
N VAL A 328 -23.19 -4.42 43.79
CA VAL A 328 -23.84 -5.67 43.41
C VAL A 328 -22.93 -6.55 42.54
N LYS A 329 -22.25 -5.94 41.55
CA LYS A 329 -21.34 -6.67 40.65
C LYS A 329 -20.06 -7.19 41.35
N ILE A 330 -19.59 -6.47 42.37
CA ILE A 330 -18.36 -6.83 43.11
C ILE A 330 -18.65 -7.82 44.26
N GLN A 331 -19.87 -7.92 44.74
CA GLN A 331 -20.28 -8.84 45.81
C GLN A 331 -20.24 -10.33 45.43
N HIS A 332 -19.99 -10.68 44.17
CA HIS A 332 -19.74 -12.05 43.77
C HIS A 332 -18.59 -12.67 44.58
N ASP A 333 -18.71 -13.96 44.91
CA ASP A 333 -17.65 -14.72 45.55
C ASP A 333 -16.32 -14.49 44.83
N ALA A 334 -15.25 -14.33 45.63
CA ALA A 334 -13.92 -13.98 45.08
C ALA A 334 -13.42 -15.03 44.09
N ALA A 335 -13.68 -16.33 44.32
CA ALA A 335 -13.27 -17.39 43.41
C ALA A 335 -14.07 -17.35 42.10
N HIS A 336 -15.38 -17.07 42.16
CA HIS A 336 -16.21 -16.93 40.98
C HIS A 336 -15.78 -15.73 40.14
N PHE A 337 -15.56 -14.58 40.77
CA PHE A 337 -15.10 -13.37 40.09
C PHE A 337 -13.75 -13.58 39.41
N GLN A 338 -12.80 -14.20 40.09
CA GLN A 338 -11.47 -14.50 39.54
C GLN A 338 -11.59 -15.41 38.31
N LYS A 339 -12.47 -16.41 38.36
CA LYS A 339 -12.73 -17.28 37.22
C LYS A 339 -13.33 -16.51 36.05
N MET A 340 -14.28 -15.61 36.29
CA MET A 340 -14.94 -14.83 35.25
C MET A 340 -14.01 -13.77 34.61
N THR A 341 -13.03 -13.25 35.37
CA THR A 341 -12.08 -12.24 34.88
C THR A 341 -10.73 -12.82 34.45
N THR A 342 -10.58 -14.14 34.38
CA THR A 342 -9.30 -14.82 34.03
C THR A 342 -8.71 -14.33 32.71
N SER A 343 -9.54 -14.04 31.70
CA SER A 343 -9.09 -13.54 30.40
C SER A 343 -8.76 -12.04 30.41
N LEU A 344 -9.35 -11.27 31.34
CA LEU A 344 -9.14 -9.83 31.47
C LEU A 344 -7.79 -9.50 32.15
N MET A 345 -7.41 -10.30 33.14
CA MET A 345 -6.20 -10.07 33.95
C MET A 345 -4.91 -9.96 33.12
N PRO A 346 -4.59 -10.90 32.21
CA PRO A 346 -3.38 -10.81 31.40
C PRO A 346 -3.40 -9.64 30.43
N VAL A 347 -4.55 -9.27 29.88
CA VAL A 347 -4.69 -8.14 28.95
C VAL A 347 -4.36 -6.82 29.67
N LEU A 348 -5.08 -6.53 30.76
CA LEU A 348 -4.84 -5.30 31.52
C LEU A 348 -3.47 -5.29 32.24
N GLY A 349 -3.05 -6.45 32.75
CA GLY A 349 -1.73 -6.60 33.39
C GLY A 349 -0.59 -6.28 32.43
N THR A 350 -0.64 -6.79 31.22
CA THR A 350 0.38 -6.54 30.18
C THR A 350 0.40 -5.07 29.77
N LEU A 351 -0.76 -4.46 29.55
CA LEU A 351 -0.87 -3.09 29.07
C LEU A 351 -0.62 -2.01 30.17
N SER A 352 -0.74 -2.39 31.46
CA SER A 352 -0.55 -1.46 32.59
C SER A 352 0.83 -1.46 33.20
N SER A 353 1.68 -2.45 32.85
CA SER A 353 2.96 -2.68 33.52
C SER A 353 4.17 -2.30 32.70
N GLY A 354 5.30 -2.03 33.38
CA GLY A 354 6.59 -1.73 32.77
C GLY A 354 6.56 -0.54 31.81
N ASN A 355 7.40 -0.60 30.81
CA ASN A 355 7.54 0.47 29.82
C ASN A 355 6.25 0.70 29.01
N ILE A 356 5.51 -0.35 28.70
CA ILE A 356 4.23 -0.26 27.98
C ILE A 356 3.22 0.54 28.81
N GLY A 357 3.13 0.20 30.10
CA GLY A 357 2.26 0.94 31.03
C GLY A 357 2.59 2.43 31.12
N ALA A 358 3.87 2.78 31.12
CA ALA A 358 4.31 4.18 31.13
C ALA A 358 3.91 4.94 29.84
N LEU A 359 4.05 4.30 28.69
CA LEU A 359 3.69 4.91 27.39
C LEU A 359 2.18 5.11 27.21
N LEU A 360 1.37 4.16 27.73
CA LEU A 360 -0.09 4.18 27.57
C LEU A 360 -0.81 4.90 28.73
N ASN A 361 -0.10 5.30 29.79
CA ASN A 361 -0.65 6.03 30.93
C ASN A 361 0.23 7.24 31.23
N PRO A 362 0.22 8.28 30.36
CA PRO A 362 1.04 9.45 30.54
C PRO A 362 0.69 10.18 31.84
N GLU A 363 1.70 10.70 32.51
CA GLU A 363 1.50 11.58 33.67
C GLU A 363 0.91 12.91 33.20
N LYS A 364 0.08 13.55 34.06
CA LYS A 364 -0.59 14.80 33.71
C LYS A 364 0.37 15.96 33.40
N THR A 365 1.59 15.91 33.90
CA THR A 365 2.64 16.90 33.65
C THR A 365 3.40 16.72 32.36
N ALA A 366 3.35 15.51 31.78
CA ALA A 366 3.90 15.24 30.45
C ALA A 366 2.97 15.86 29.38
N ASN A 367 3.54 16.30 28.27
CA ASN A 367 2.77 16.75 27.12
C ASN A 367 2.43 15.54 26.21
N PRO A 368 1.37 14.77 26.52
CA PRO A 368 1.08 13.54 25.81
C PRO A 368 0.60 13.86 24.40
N ILE A 369 0.82 12.91 23.49
CA ILE A 369 0.19 12.96 22.18
C ILE A 369 -1.31 12.72 22.36
N THR A 370 -2.10 13.48 21.63
CA THR A 370 -3.55 13.31 21.50
C THR A 370 -3.96 13.38 20.03
N TRP A 371 -5.07 12.76 19.67
CA TRP A 371 -5.60 12.90 18.31
C TRP A 371 -5.89 14.35 17.96
N GLU A 372 -6.36 15.14 18.92
CA GLU A 372 -6.60 16.57 18.73
C GLU A 372 -5.33 17.31 18.30
N ARG A 373 -4.20 17.05 18.96
CA ARG A 373 -2.90 17.63 18.57
C ARG A 373 -2.48 17.15 17.17
N ILE A 374 -2.60 15.85 16.88
CA ILE A 374 -2.21 15.29 15.58
C ILE A 374 -2.97 16.00 14.46
N PHE A 375 -4.28 16.18 14.62
CA PHE A 375 -5.13 16.78 13.58
C PHE A 375 -4.96 18.30 13.47
N LYS A 376 -4.87 19.03 14.59
CA LYS A 376 -4.81 20.51 14.61
C LYS A 376 -3.41 21.06 14.31
N GLU A 377 -2.38 20.40 14.84
CA GLU A 377 -0.97 20.81 14.66
C GLU A 377 -0.35 20.18 13.39
N ASN A 378 -1.09 19.37 12.64
CA ASN A 378 -0.64 18.61 11.47
C ASN A 378 0.58 17.73 11.79
N LEU A 379 0.54 17.00 12.90
CA LEU A 379 1.68 16.19 13.31
C LEU A 379 1.92 15.01 12.36
N ILE A 380 3.15 14.58 12.33
CA ILE A 380 3.61 13.36 11.68
C ILE A 380 3.87 12.35 12.80
N PHE A 381 2.86 11.55 13.08
CA PHE A 381 2.86 10.60 14.19
C PHE A 381 3.30 9.22 13.71
N TYR A 382 4.48 8.79 14.12
CA TYR A 382 5.05 7.49 13.81
C TYR A 382 4.93 6.55 15.00
N MET A 383 4.15 5.48 14.85
CA MET A 383 3.92 4.47 15.87
C MET A 383 4.66 3.16 15.52
N SER A 384 5.72 2.86 16.26
CA SER A 384 6.58 1.69 16.12
C SER A 384 6.21 0.63 17.17
N LEU A 385 5.62 -0.49 16.75
CA LEU A 385 4.96 -1.44 17.66
C LEU A 385 5.79 -2.69 17.99
N ALA A 386 6.96 -2.86 17.38
CA ALA A 386 7.91 -3.96 17.67
C ALA A 386 7.29 -5.37 17.67
N SER A 387 6.45 -5.68 16.67
CA SER A 387 5.74 -6.96 16.58
C SER A 387 6.68 -8.18 16.52
N MET A 388 7.90 -7.99 16.03
CA MET A 388 8.93 -9.03 16.00
C MET A 388 9.40 -9.43 17.41
N LYS A 389 9.31 -8.53 18.40
CA LYS A 389 9.62 -8.81 19.81
C LYS A 389 8.40 -9.40 20.53
N ASN A 390 7.22 -8.82 20.32
CA ASN A 390 5.97 -9.29 20.92
C ASN A 390 4.76 -8.94 20.02
N SER A 391 4.38 -9.87 19.17
CA SER A 391 3.26 -9.68 18.23
C SER A 391 1.91 -9.51 18.93
N TYR A 392 1.72 -10.15 20.08
CA TYR A 392 0.48 -10.04 20.87
C TYR A 392 0.27 -8.62 21.39
N VAL A 393 1.28 -8.04 22.04
CA VAL A 393 1.22 -6.67 22.56
C VAL A 393 1.06 -5.66 21.43
N SER A 394 1.82 -5.81 20.34
CA SER A 394 1.71 -4.97 19.15
C SER A 394 0.28 -4.92 18.62
N SER A 395 -0.35 -6.08 18.52
CA SER A 395 -1.74 -6.19 18.06
C SER A 395 -2.73 -5.50 19.03
N LEU A 396 -2.61 -5.76 20.34
CA LEU A 396 -3.47 -5.14 21.35
C LEU A 396 -3.39 -3.61 21.33
N VAL A 397 -2.16 -3.08 21.30
CA VAL A 397 -1.93 -1.63 21.29
C VAL A 397 -2.49 -1.01 20.02
N SER A 398 -2.22 -1.62 18.85
CA SER A 398 -2.75 -1.15 17.58
C SER A 398 -4.29 -1.09 17.59
N MET A 399 -4.96 -2.14 18.07
CA MET A 399 -6.42 -2.19 18.15
C MET A 399 -7.00 -1.09 19.05
N LEU A 400 -6.38 -0.86 20.21
CA LEU A 400 -6.81 0.22 21.12
C LEU A 400 -6.72 1.59 20.47
N PHE A 401 -5.61 1.86 19.79
CA PHE A 401 -5.43 3.14 19.10
C PHE A 401 -6.40 3.33 17.94
N PHE A 402 -6.69 2.29 17.16
CA PHE A 402 -7.71 2.38 16.12
C PHE A 402 -9.09 2.70 16.69
N GLN A 403 -9.48 2.06 17.79
CA GLN A 403 -10.77 2.31 18.42
C GLN A 403 -10.87 3.72 19.00
N ASP A 404 -9.80 4.22 19.62
CA ASP A 404 -9.77 5.59 20.14
C ASP A 404 -9.80 6.63 19.01
N LEU A 405 -9.09 6.38 17.89
CA LEU A 405 -9.14 7.22 16.69
C LEU A 405 -10.56 7.28 16.11
N VAL A 406 -11.24 6.14 15.98
CA VAL A 406 -12.62 6.07 15.49
C VAL A 406 -13.57 6.87 16.39
N ALA A 407 -13.41 6.77 17.70
CA ALA A 407 -14.23 7.54 18.65
C ALA A 407 -13.96 9.05 18.55
N TYR A 408 -12.67 9.44 18.45
CA TYR A 408 -12.30 10.84 18.23
C TYR A 408 -12.93 11.40 16.94
N CYS A 409 -12.76 10.68 15.82
CA CYS A 409 -13.34 11.08 14.54
C CYS A 409 -14.86 11.17 14.57
N GLY A 410 -15.53 10.25 15.27
CA GLY A 410 -16.97 10.28 15.46
C GLY A 410 -17.45 11.52 16.22
N ASN A 411 -16.72 11.92 17.26
CA ASN A 411 -16.99 13.13 18.02
C ASN A 411 -16.81 14.39 17.16
N GLU A 412 -15.71 14.46 16.42
CA GLU A 412 -15.40 15.60 15.56
C GLU A 412 -16.37 15.72 14.36
N TYR A 413 -16.79 14.61 13.78
CA TYR A 413 -17.84 14.58 12.76
C TYR A 413 -19.16 15.17 13.27
N THR A 414 -19.54 14.80 14.51
CA THR A 414 -20.75 15.32 15.15
C THR A 414 -20.65 16.83 15.40
N ARG A 415 -19.46 17.32 15.73
CA ARG A 415 -19.18 18.77 15.93
C ARG A 415 -19.07 19.54 14.62
N LYS A 416 -19.10 18.86 13.45
CA LYS A 416 -18.88 19.44 12.12
C LYS A 416 -17.52 20.16 12.01
N SER A 417 -16.51 19.66 12.68
CA SER A 417 -15.15 20.19 12.59
C SER A 417 -14.60 19.99 11.16
N SER A 418 -13.88 21.00 10.66
CA SER A 418 -13.21 20.93 9.36
C SER A 418 -11.72 20.74 9.60
N PHE A 419 -11.17 19.62 9.12
CA PHE A 419 -9.75 19.33 9.16
C PHE A 419 -9.16 19.23 7.75
N LYS A 420 -7.85 19.31 7.66
CA LYS A 420 -7.13 18.85 6.47
C LYS A 420 -7.28 17.34 6.31
N ASP A 421 -7.09 16.87 5.09
CA ASP A 421 -7.01 15.44 4.83
C ASP A 421 -5.91 14.81 5.71
N VAL A 422 -6.27 13.77 6.47
CA VAL A 422 -5.38 13.02 7.35
C VAL A 422 -5.06 11.67 6.71
N TRP A 423 -3.79 11.31 6.70
CA TRP A 423 -3.34 10.07 6.09
C TRP A 423 -2.97 9.04 7.14
N LEU A 424 -3.69 7.93 7.14
CA LEU A 424 -3.46 6.80 8.04
C LEU A 424 -2.80 5.67 7.26
N ILE A 425 -1.50 5.54 7.40
CA ILE A 425 -0.69 4.47 6.81
C ILE A 425 -0.59 3.32 7.82
N GLN A 426 -0.90 2.11 7.37
CA GLN A 426 -0.77 0.91 8.18
C GLN A 426 0.11 -0.08 7.40
N ASP A 427 1.41 -0.11 7.70
CA ASP A 427 2.31 -1.10 7.12
C ASP A 427 2.04 -2.47 7.76
N GLU A 428 2.28 -3.56 7.01
CA GLU A 428 1.97 -4.94 7.45
C GLU A 428 0.61 -5.07 8.16
N ALA A 429 -0.41 -4.46 7.60
CA ALA A 429 -1.73 -4.29 8.20
C ALA A 429 -2.35 -5.60 8.71
N ALA A 430 -2.07 -6.72 8.03
CA ALA A 430 -2.56 -8.04 8.42
C ALA A 430 -2.19 -8.44 9.86
N SER A 431 -1.06 -7.92 10.39
CA SER A 431 -0.62 -8.22 11.76
C SER A 431 -1.54 -7.66 12.85
N SER A 432 -2.30 -6.60 12.54
CA SER A 432 -3.14 -5.84 13.46
C SER A 432 -4.62 -5.76 13.02
N PHE A 433 -5.04 -6.52 12.02
CA PHE A 433 -6.45 -6.61 11.64
C PHE A 433 -7.30 -7.27 12.75
N TYR A 434 -8.50 -6.74 12.92
CA TYR A 434 -9.53 -7.27 13.82
C TYR A 434 -10.92 -6.96 13.23
N GLU A 435 -11.98 -7.61 13.72
CA GLU A 435 -13.34 -7.45 13.14
C GLU A 435 -13.84 -6.00 13.14
N GLY A 436 -13.47 -5.21 14.14
CA GLY A 436 -13.80 -3.77 14.20
C GLY A 436 -13.10 -2.89 13.17
N GLN A 437 -12.18 -3.44 12.36
CA GLN A 437 -11.49 -2.68 11.31
C GLN A 437 -12.44 -2.16 10.22
N VAL A 438 -13.61 -2.78 10.05
CA VAL A 438 -14.67 -2.29 9.16
C VAL A 438 -15.11 -0.88 9.55
N ASP A 439 -15.19 -0.61 10.86
CA ASP A 439 -15.55 0.72 11.37
C ASP A 439 -14.51 1.78 11.00
N VAL A 440 -13.23 1.39 10.95
CA VAL A 440 -12.13 2.26 10.49
C VAL A 440 -12.43 2.72 9.06
N GLY A 441 -12.66 1.79 8.14
CA GLY A 441 -12.95 2.13 6.74
C GLY A 441 -14.25 2.92 6.55
N ASN A 442 -15.30 2.60 7.29
CA ASN A 442 -16.61 3.26 7.14
C ASN A 442 -16.65 4.67 7.77
N LYS A 443 -16.11 4.81 8.98
CA LYS A 443 -16.31 6.02 9.79
C LYS A 443 -15.22 7.08 9.55
N LEU A 444 -13.99 6.67 9.31
CA LEU A 444 -12.87 7.59 9.19
C LEU A 444 -12.94 8.48 7.94
N ARG A 445 -13.47 7.96 6.82
CA ARG A 445 -13.62 8.74 5.58
C ARG A 445 -14.48 9.99 5.78
N ALA A 446 -15.56 9.87 6.58
CA ALA A 446 -16.45 10.99 6.87
C ALA A 446 -15.76 12.11 7.66
N ALA A 447 -14.72 11.78 8.42
CA ALA A 447 -13.88 12.72 9.16
C ALA A 447 -12.64 13.21 8.38
N GLY A 448 -12.55 12.89 7.07
CA GLY A 448 -11.40 13.30 6.23
C GLY A 448 -10.13 12.46 6.45
N VAL A 449 -10.25 11.28 7.05
CA VAL A 449 -9.12 10.37 7.22
C VAL A 449 -9.09 9.35 6.08
N HIS A 450 -7.96 9.28 5.38
CA HIS A 450 -7.71 8.38 4.26
C HIS A 450 -6.83 7.22 4.73
N TRP A 451 -7.36 6.02 4.71
CA TRP A 451 -6.67 4.83 5.19
C TRP A 451 -5.90 4.14 4.07
N MET A 452 -4.64 3.82 4.33
CA MET A 452 -3.72 3.13 3.42
C MET A 452 -3.16 1.85 4.05
N PRO A 453 -3.92 0.74 4.08
CA PRO A 453 -3.40 -0.53 4.57
C PRO A 453 -2.49 -1.19 3.53
N CYS A 454 -1.34 -1.68 4.00
CA CYS A 454 -0.40 -2.48 3.22
C CYS A 454 -0.43 -3.93 3.69
N PHE A 455 -0.62 -4.88 2.78
CA PHE A 455 -0.63 -6.31 3.11
C PHE A 455 -0.13 -7.16 1.94
N GLN A 456 0.08 -8.46 2.18
CA GLN A 456 0.68 -9.33 1.18
C GLN A 456 -0.39 -10.14 0.45
N THR A 457 -1.28 -10.78 1.19
CA THR A 457 -2.35 -11.63 0.66
C THR A 457 -3.65 -11.40 1.42
N THR A 458 -4.78 -11.76 0.82
CA THR A 458 -6.07 -11.79 1.52
C THR A 458 -6.10 -12.88 2.58
N ALA A 459 -5.41 -13.99 2.36
CA ALA A 459 -5.32 -15.09 3.30
C ALA A 459 -4.70 -14.67 4.65
N ASP A 460 -3.74 -13.73 4.65
CA ASP A 460 -3.15 -13.20 5.89
C ASP A 460 -4.20 -12.43 6.72
N ILE A 461 -5.13 -11.76 6.06
CA ILE A 461 -6.25 -11.05 6.69
C ILE A 461 -7.28 -12.07 7.18
N GLU A 462 -7.66 -13.03 6.35
CA GLU A 462 -8.65 -14.07 6.66
C GLU A 462 -8.21 -14.99 7.82
N ALA A 463 -6.91 -15.10 8.06
CA ALA A 463 -6.37 -15.79 9.24
C ALA A 463 -6.67 -15.06 10.57
N ARG A 464 -7.03 -13.79 10.53
CA ARG A 464 -7.30 -12.94 11.71
C ARG A 464 -8.77 -12.59 11.88
N ILE A 465 -9.48 -12.45 10.77
CA ILE A 465 -10.89 -12.07 10.72
C ILE A 465 -11.65 -13.02 9.80
N SER A 466 -12.96 -13.06 9.90
CA SER A 466 -13.77 -13.90 9.03
C SER A 466 -13.72 -13.42 7.56
N LYS A 467 -13.87 -14.35 6.61
CA LYS A 467 -13.88 -14.02 5.17
C LYS A 467 -14.91 -12.93 4.82
N PRO A 468 -16.17 -12.95 5.31
CA PRO A 468 -17.13 -11.88 5.01
C PRO A 468 -16.64 -10.49 5.46
N VAL A 469 -15.94 -10.40 6.59
CA VAL A 469 -15.36 -9.15 7.10
C VAL A 469 -14.17 -8.72 6.24
N SER A 470 -13.34 -9.65 5.82
CA SER A 470 -12.25 -9.40 4.85
C SER A 470 -12.80 -8.81 3.55
N ASP A 471 -13.80 -9.46 2.95
CA ASP A 471 -14.43 -9.01 1.70
C ASP A 471 -15.05 -7.60 1.86
N GLN A 472 -15.65 -7.32 3.03
CA GLN A 472 -16.18 -6.00 3.33
C GLN A 472 -15.08 -4.94 3.40
N ILE A 473 -13.96 -5.22 4.07
CA ILE A 473 -12.79 -4.32 4.12
C ILE A 473 -12.26 -4.05 2.71
N PHE A 474 -12.12 -5.11 1.89
CA PHE A 474 -11.68 -4.95 0.50
C PHE A 474 -12.60 -4.05 -0.33
N SER A 475 -13.90 -4.11 -0.10
CA SER A 475 -14.89 -3.26 -0.79
C SER A 475 -14.80 -1.79 -0.39
N LEU A 476 -14.31 -1.48 0.80
CA LEU A 476 -14.10 -0.11 1.29
C LEU A 476 -12.87 0.57 0.68
N LEU A 477 -11.92 -0.23 0.15
CA LEU A 477 -10.74 0.30 -0.52
C LEU A 477 -11.09 0.71 -1.94
N ASN A 478 -11.28 2.00 -2.16
CA ASN A 478 -11.70 2.55 -3.45
C ASN A 478 -10.62 2.45 -4.52
N SER A 479 -9.38 2.69 -4.13
CA SER A 479 -8.20 2.47 -4.97
C SER A 479 -7.39 1.28 -4.45
N LYS A 480 -6.86 0.48 -5.37
CA LYS A 480 -6.01 -0.67 -5.05
C LYS A 480 -4.77 -0.67 -5.94
N ILE A 481 -3.61 -0.71 -5.31
CA ILE A 481 -2.31 -0.77 -5.98
C ILE A 481 -1.78 -2.19 -5.82
N TYR A 482 -1.90 -2.97 -6.90
CA TYR A 482 -1.43 -4.35 -6.95
C TYR A 482 -0.02 -4.42 -7.50
N MET A 483 0.95 -4.67 -6.64
CA MET A 483 2.31 -5.02 -7.02
C MET A 483 2.36 -6.52 -7.38
N ARG A 484 3.54 -7.13 -7.49
CA ARG A 484 3.63 -8.55 -7.78
C ARG A 484 2.84 -9.38 -6.77
N ILE A 485 1.95 -10.24 -7.26
CA ILE A 485 1.09 -11.12 -6.48
C ILE A 485 1.34 -12.56 -6.94
N LEU A 486 1.56 -13.47 -5.99
CA LEU A 486 1.62 -14.92 -6.26
C LEU A 486 0.37 -15.65 -5.75
N ASP A 487 -0.50 -14.97 -5.03
CA ASP A 487 -1.81 -15.50 -4.64
C ASP A 487 -2.67 -15.71 -5.88
N ILE A 488 -2.96 -16.97 -6.17
CA ILE A 488 -3.71 -17.37 -7.39
C ILE A 488 -5.14 -16.88 -7.30
N THR A 489 -5.77 -17.00 -6.13
CA THR A 489 -7.17 -16.62 -5.92
C THR A 489 -7.36 -15.13 -6.12
N LEU A 490 -6.53 -14.31 -5.50
CA LEU A 490 -6.57 -12.86 -5.64
C LEU A 490 -6.30 -12.41 -7.09
N ALA A 491 -5.34 -13.06 -7.76
CA ALA A 491 -5.04 -12.77 -9.17
C ALA A 491 -6.20 -13.17 -10.10
N GLU A 492 -6.92 -14.25 -9.78
CA GLU A 492 -8.12 -14.69 -10.51
C GLU A 492 -9.26 -13.70 -10.32
N GLU A 493 -9.61 -13.38 -9.10
CA GLU A 493 -10.67 -12.42 -8.76
C GLU A 493 -10.43 -11.07 -9.45
N LEU A 494 -9.19 -10.56 -9.41
CA LEU A 494 -8.85 -9.32 -10.09
C LEU A 494 -8.98 -9.43 -11.61
N SER A 495 -8.46 -10.50 -12.20
CA SER A 495 -8.53 -10.72 -13.65
C SER A 495 -9.97 -10.82 -14.15
N GLU A 496 -10.83 -11.52 -13.40
CA GLU A 496 -12.25 -11.69 -13.70
C GLU A 496 -13.04 -10.38 -13.52
N SER A 497 -12.76 -9.62 -12.46
CA SER A 497 -13.43 -8.34 -12.19
C SER A 497 -13.21 -7.28 -13.27
N LEU A 498 -12.09 -7.37 -14.00
CA LEU A 498 -11.75 -6.46 -15.09
C LEU A 498 -12.32 -6.88 -16.45
N GLY A 499 -12.89 -8.09 -16.52
CA GLY A 499 -13.54 -8.62 -17.72
C GLY A 499 -12.57 -9.12 -18.78
N SER A 500 -13.12 -9.37 -19.97
CA SER A 500 -12.38 -9.95 -21.10
C SER A 500 -12.37 -9.03 -22.33
N CYS A 501 -11.47 -9.31 -23.25
CA CYS A 501 -11.37 -8.64 -24.55
C CYS A 501 -11.10 -9.65 -25.67
N LEU A 502 -11.44 -9.28 -26.90
CA LEU A 502 -11.17 -10.08 -28.08
C LEU A 502 -9.76 -9.76 -28.62
N VAL A 503 -8.92 -10.77 -28.69
CA VAL A 503 -7.54 -10.67 -29.20
C VAL A 503 -7.41 -11.50 -30.48
N PRO A 504 -6.89 -10.92 -31.58
CA PRO A 504 -6.64 -11.68 -32.82
C PRO A 504 -5.48 -12.68 -32.59
N LYS A 505 -5.79 -13.97 -32.78
CA LYS A 505 -4.83 -15.06 -32.77
C LYS A 505 -4.58 -15.54 -34.19
N GLN A 506 -3.32 -15.57 -34.56
CA GLN A 506 -2.91 -16.07 -35.87
C GLN A 506 -2.54 -17.55 -35.77
N THR A 507 -3.19 -18.37 -36.60
CA THR A 507 -2.85 -19.79 -36.75
C THR A 507 -2.23 -20.00 -38.13
N LEU A 508 -0.98 -20.48 -38.13
CA LEU A 508 -0.27 -20.86 -39.36
C LEU A 508 -0.41 -22.37 -39.54
N THR A 509 -1.08 -22.77 -40.60
CA THR A 509 -1.20 -24.18 -40.98
C THR A 509 -0.31 -24.45 -42.19
N ARG A 510 0.64 -25.36 -42.02
CA ARG A 510 1.47 -25.86 -43.14
C ARG A 510 0.96 -27.20 -43.57
N ASN A 511 0.37 -27.25 -44.79
CA ASN A 511 -0.07 -28.49 -45.40
C ASN A 511 1.05 -29.01 -46.27
N LEU A 512 1.57 -30.20 -45.96
CA LEU A 512 2.51 -30.94 -46.79
C LEU A 512 1.72 -32.10 -47.41
N ALA A 513 1.44 -32.01 -48.71
CA ALA A 513 0.86 -33.10 -49.45
C ALA A 513 1.98 -33.78 -50.26
N GLY A 514 2.28 -35.03 -49.91
CA GLY A 514 3.14 -35.91 -50.69
C GLY A 514 2.29 -36.78 -51.61
N THR A 515 2.63 -36.86 -52.90
CA THR A 515 2.00 -37.80 -53.81
C THR A 515 2.64 -39.17 -53.65
N LEU A 516 1.82 -40.17 -53.30
CA LEU A 516 2.21 -41.60 -53.25
C LEU A 516 2.45 -42.25 -54.63
N LYS A 517 2.17 -41.52 -55.67
CA LYS A 517 2.56 -41.93 -57.04
C LYS A 517 3.96 -41.45 -57.33
N GLY A 518 4.83 -42.33 -57.75
CA GLY A 518 6.22 -42.07 -58.04
C GLY A 518 6.48 -40.77 -58.79
N PRO A 519 7.71 -40.22 -58.74
CA PRO A 519 8.03 -38.89 -59.23
C PRO A 519 7.60 -38.79 -60.71
N ASP A 520 6.71 -37.83 -60.97
CA ASP A 520 6.38 -37.50 -62.35
C ASP A 520 7.55 -36.73 -62.91
N VAL A 521 8.38 -37.41 -63.70
CA VAL A 521 9.68 -36.93 -64.19
C VAL A 521 9.54 -35.68 -65.07
N GLN A 522 8.33 -35.35 -65.50
CA GLN A 522 8.08 -34.19 -66.36
C GLN A 522 7.71 -32.92 -65.60
N SER A 523 7.20 -32.98 -64.34
CA SER A 523 6.79 -31.79 -63.58
C SER A 523 7.77 -31.35 -62.50
N GLY A 524 8.69 -32.20 -62.09
CA GLY A 524 9.65 -31.87 -61.00
C GLY A 524 9.03 -31.64 -59.63
N GLU A 525 7.72 -31.82 -59.46
CA GLU A 525 7.00 -31.58 -58.18
C GLU A 525 6.98 -32.84 -57.31
N LEU A 526 7.98 -32.95 -56.44
CA LEU A 526 8.03 -34.01 -55.41
C LEU A 526 7.11 -33.73 -54.21
N TYR A 527 6.84 -32.46 -53.90
CA TYR A 527 6.01 -32.05 -52.78
C TYR A 527 5.25 -30.75 -53.08
N ARG A 528 3.96 -30.73 -52.77
CA ARG A 528 3.19 -29.47 -52.69
C ARG A 528 3.15 -29.01 -51.24
N SER A 529 3.71 -27.85 -50.94
CA SER A 529 3.56 -27.21 -49.66
C SER A 529 2.62 -26.02 -49.79
N GLY A 530 1.51 -26.05 -49.04
CA GLY A 530 0.58 -24.93 -48.92
C GLY A 530 0.75 -24.29 -47.51
N PHE A 531 0.81 -22.98 -47.49
CA PHE A 531 0.68 -22.23 -46.22
C PHE A 531 -0.72 -21.60 -46.22
N SER A 532 -1.48 -21.86 -45.17
CA SER A 532 -2.71 -21.12 -44.91
C SER A 532 -2.55 -20.37 -43.58
N GLU A 533 -2.95 -19.14 -43.61
CA GLU A 533 -2.98 -18.27 -42.44
C GLU A 533 -4.44 -17.99 -42.11
N ARG A 534 -4.82 -18.27 -40.87
CA ARG A 534 -6.15 -17.99 -40.34
C ARG A 534 -6.02 -17.04 -39.18
N LEU A 535 -6.82 -15.97 -39.19
CA LEU A 535 -6.94 -15.03 -38.08
C LEU A 535 -8.25 -15.32 -37.33
N ASP A 536 -8.14 -15.81 -36.12
CA ASP A 536 -9.28 -16.07 -35.25
C ASP A 536 -9.31 -15.01 -34.13
N LEU A 537 -10.49 -14.55 -33.76
CA LEU A 537 -10.66 -13.72 -32.55
C LEU A 537 -10.88 -14.65 -31.36
N VAL A 538 -10.01 -14.56 -30.39
CA VAL A 538 -10.07 -15.35 -29.15
C VAL A 538 -10.35 -14.42 -27.99
N GLU A 539 -11.32 -14.77 -27.19
CA GLU A 539 -11.60 -14.07 -25.93
C GLU A 539 -10.50 -14.38 -24.91
N THR A 540 -9.93 -13.33 -24.34
CA THR A 540 -8.89 -13.42 -23.30
C THR A 540 -9.18 -12.42 -22.19
N PRO A 541 -8.76 -12.68 -20.93
CA PRO A 541 -8.86 -11.68 -19.88
C PRO A 541 -8.19 -10.36 -20.27
N LEU A 542 -8.83 -9.24 -19.99
CA LEU A 542 -8.24 -7.91 -20.24
C LEU A 542 -6.88 -7.77 -19.55
N LEU A 543 -6.78 -8.23 -18.30
CA LEU A 543 -5.54 -8.31 -17.54
C LEU A 543 -5.23 -9.78 -17.23
N PRO A 544 -4.37 -10.45 -18.01
CA PRO A 544 -4.02 -11.85 -17.77
C PRO A 544 -3.34 -12.08 -16.41
N LYS A 545 -3.73 -13.12 -15.67
CA LYS A 545 -3.14 -13.51 -14.37
C LYS A 545 -1.60 -13.52 -14.35
N PRO A 546 -0.90 -14.08 -15.37
CA PRO A 546 0.55 -14.07 -15.37
C PRO A 546 1.18 -12.66 -15.42
N VAL A 547 0.45 -11.63 -15.83
CA VAL A 547 0.94 -10.25 -15.75
C VAL A 547 1.18 -9.89 -14.29
N LEU A 548 0.23 -10.19 -13.39
CA LEU A 548 0.32 -9.87 -11.96
C LEU A 548 1.46 -10.60 -11.26
N SER A 549 1.66 -11.88 -11.57
CA SER A 549 2.76 -12.68 -10.99
C SER A 549 4.13 -12.35 -11.58
N SER A 550 4.16 -11.72 -12.75
CA SER A 550 5.41 -11.37 -13.46
C SER A 550 5.78 -9.89 -13.36
N LEU A 551 5.08 -9.09 -12.55
CA LEU A 551 5.44 -7.68 -12.35
C LEU A 551 6.85 -7.57 -11.76
N PRO A 552 7.77 -6.79 -12.36
CA PRO A 552 9.06 -6.49 -11.76
C PRO A 552 8.90 -5.68 -10.46
N ARG A 553 9.96 -5.63 -9.65
CA ARG A 553 10.02 -4.76 -8.49
C ARG A 553 9.77 -3.29 -8.89
N GLY A 554 9.01 -2.55 -8.07
CA GLY A 554 8.67 -1.16 -8.34
C GLY A 554 7.67 -0.96 -9.47
N GLN A 555 6.93 -1.99 -9.85
CA GLN A 555 5.84 -1.88 -10.81
C GLN A 555 4.54 -2.41 -10.22
N ALA A 556 3.43 -1.80 -10.62
CA ALA A 556 2.11 -2.16 -10.12
C ALA A 556 1.01 -1.97 -11.17
N ILE A 557 -0.14 -2.56 -10.89
CA ILE A 557 -1.41 -2.26 -11.53
C ILE A 557 -2.25 -1.47 -10.53
N LEU A 558 -2.63 -0.26 -10.89
CA LEU A 558 -3.56 0.57 -10.13
C LEU A 558 -4.97 0.35 -10.67
N VAL A 559 -5.89 0.03 -9.78
CA VAL A 559 -7.33 -0.08 -10.07
C VAL A 559 -8.08 0.90 -9.19
N THR A 560 -8.83 1.79 -9.80
CA THR A 560 -9.68 2.78 -9.13
C THR A 560 -11.14 2.56 -9.54
N GLN A 561 -12.10 2.99 -8.74
CA GLN A 561 -13.52 2.80 -9.06
C GLN A 561 -13.89 3.43 -10.42
N GLY A 562 -14.51 2.62 -11.28
CA GLY A 562 -15.04 3.07 -12.58
C GLY A 562 -14.00 3.39 -13.66
N TYR A 563 -12.71 3.18 -13.41
CA TYR A 563 -11.64 3.44 -14.35
C TYR A 563 -10.99 2.15 -14.87
N GLN A 564 -10.39 2.26 -16.06
CA GLN A 564 -9.56 1.20 -16.60
C GLN A 564 -8.35 0.95 -15.68
N PRO A 565 -7.85 -0.30 -15.59
CA PRO A 565 -6.62 -0.57 -14.86
C PRO A 565 -5.46 0.21 -15.47
N ILE A 566 -4.61 0.78 -14.62
CA ILE A 566 -3.47 1.57 -15.03
C ILE A 566 -2.20 0.82 -14.65
N LYS A 567 -1.34 0.56 -15.63
CA LYS A 567 -0.01 0.03 -15.37
C LYS A 567 0.90 1.16 -14.96
N ILE A 568 1.49 1.07 -13.75
CA ILE A 568 2.37 2.11 -13.21
C ILE A 568 3.78 1.58 -12.94
N ARG A 569 4.74 2.48 -13.04
CA ARG A 569 6.09 2.34 -12.51
C ARG A 569 6.25 3.30 -11.34
N ILE A 570 6.53 2.73 -10.19
CA ILE A 570 6.66 3.45 -8.93
C ILE A 570 8.05 4.09 -8.86
N PRO A 571 8.16 5.38 -8.53
CA PRO A 571 9.44 6.03 -8.35
C PRO A 571 10.12 5.59 -7.05
N LEU A 572 11.43 5.59 -7.04
CA LEU A 572 12.24 5.49 -5.83
C LEU A 572 12.57 6.91 -5.37
N LEU A 573 12.33 7.22 -4.12
CA LEU A 573 12.77 8.49 -3.55
C LEU A 573 14.30 8.50 -3.50
N LYS A 574 14.93 9.45 -4.19
CA LYS A 574 16.37 9.68 -4.10
C LYS A 574 16.68 10.28 -2.73
N ARG A 575 17.59 9.64 -2.03
CA ARG A 575 18.10 10.14 -0.74
C ARG A 575 19.19 11.21 -0.91
N ASP A 576 19.73 11.36 -2.15
CA ASP A 576 20.65 12.44 -2.49
C ASP A 576 19.95 13.79 -2.30
N GLY A 577 20.40 14.59 -1.33
CA GLY A 577 19.76 15.86 -0.94
C GLY A 577 18.85 15.77 0.29
N LEU A 578 18.55 14.59 0.82
CA LEU A 578 18.04 14.45 2.18
C LEU A 578 19.22 14.52 3.15
N PRO A 579 19.02 15.08 4.36
CA PRO A 579 20.04 15.06 5.39
C PRO A 579 20.44 13.62 5.72
N ASP A 580 21.74 13.33 5.70
CA ASP A 580 22.26 12.01 6.09
C ASP A 580 22.33 11.93 7.62
N TYR A 581 21.17 11.75 8.23
CA TYR A 581 21.01 11.76 9.69
C TYR A 581 19.89 10.80 10.09
N SER A 582 20.19 9.84 10.95
CA SER A 582 19.15 8.96 11.50
C SER A 582 18.38 9.65 12.63
N TYR A 583 17.13 9.24 12.85
CA TYR A 583 16.32 9.73 13.96
C TYR A 583 17.04 9.54 15.32
N PHE A 584 17.62 8.37 15.55
CA PHE A 584 18.29 8.06 16.82
C PHE A 584 19.58 8.85 17.03
N GLU A 585 20.35 9.12 15.97
CA GLU A 585 21.54 9.98 16.04
C GLU A 585 21.15 11.42 16.43
N HIS A 586 20.07 11.92 15.84
CA HIS A 586 19.56 13.24 16.21
C HIS A 586 19.12 13.30 17.66
N VAL A 587 18.33 12.31 18.11
CA VAL A 587 17.90 12.24 19.51
C VAL A 587 19.10 12.12 20.43
N ALA A 588 20.12 11.29 20.12
CA ALA A 588 21.34 11.17 20.90
C ALA A 588 22.08 12.53 21.02
N SER A 589 22.21 13.27 19.90
CA SER A 589 22.87 14.58 19.90
C SER A 589 22.16 15.63 20.79
N LEU A 590 20.84 15.57 20.90
CA LEU A 590 20.06 16.43 21.79
C LEU A 590 20.36 16.12 23.28
N TYR A 591 20.77 14.89 23.55
CA TYR A 591 21.09 14.44 24.89
C TYR A 591 22.54 14.65 25.32
N GLU A 592 23.50 14.79 24.44
CA GLU A 592 24.93 15.02 24.75
C GLU A 592 25.20 16.38 25.46
N GLY A 593 24.29 17.33 25.37
CA GLY A 593 24.40 18.68 25.99
C GLY A 593 24.04 18.79 27.48
N HIS A 594 23.65 17.71 28.16
CA HIS A 594 23.22 17.77 29.58
C HIS A 594 23.89 16.68 30.44
N GLU A 595 24.57 17.06 31.52
CA GLU A 595 25.41 16.23 32.42
C GLU A 595 24.75 15.01 33.11
N VAL A 596 23.41 14.86 33.06
CA VAL A 596 22.69 13.72 33.68
C VAL A 596 22.63 12.46 32.78
N LYS A 597 23.34 12.45 31.66
CA LYS A 597 22.99 11.73 30.46
C LYS A 597 23.98 10.68 29.99
N SER A 598 25.10 10.51 30.65
CA SER A 598 26.12 9.52 30.21
C SER A 598 25.64 8.06 30.27
N ALA A 599 24.78 7.71 31.22
CA ALA A 599 24.26 6.34 31.36
C ALA A 599 23.15 6.01 30.33
N HIS A 600 22.32 7.01 29.95
CA HIS A 600 21.23 6.80 28.98
C HIS A 600 21.72 6.83 27.55
N ALA A 601 22.68 7.72 27.22
CA ALA A 601 23.31 7.74 25.90
C ALA A 601 24.16 6.49 25.66
N LEU A 602 24.87 5.99 26.66
CA LEU A 602 25.63 4.75 26.60
C LEU A 602 24.73 3.53 26.46
N SER A 603 23.56 3.48 27.13
CA SER A 603 22.59 2.40 26.94
C SER A 603 21.93 2.44 25.56
N LEU A 604 21.69 3.61 24.99
CA LEU A 604 21.22 3.78 23.62
C LEU A 604 22.27 3.34 22.60
N GLU A 605 23.54 3.68 22.78
CA GLU A 605 24.62 3.22 21.92
C GLU A 605 24.87 1.70 22.05
N GLU A 606 24.76 1.11 23.23
CA GLU A 606 24.87 -0.33 23.44
C GLU A 606 23.67 -1.07 22.83
N ASP A 607 22.44 -0.58 23.01
CA ASP A 607 21.26 -1.15 22.36
C ASP A 607 21.31 -1.00 20.84
N LEU A 608 21.86 0.08 20.31
CA LEU A 608 22.08 0.30 18.88
C LEU A 608 23.16 -0.62 18.30
N LYS A 609 24.23 -0.89 19.05
CA LYS A 609 25.28 -1.86 18.65
C LYS A 609 24.83 -3.31 18.73
N ASN A 610 23.92 -3.62 19.67
CA ASN A 610 23.38 -4.96 19.85
C ASN A 610 22.19 -5.28 18.92
N THR A 611 21.63 -4.31 18.21
CA THR A 611 20.56 -4.50 17.22
C THR A 611 21.05 -4.54 15.76
N SER A 612 22.38 -4.47 15.53
CA SER A 612 22.96 -4.71 14.21
C SER A 612 23.09 -6.23 13.95
N PHE A 613 21.97 -6.87 13.62
CA PHE A 613 21.94 -8.18 12.95
C PHE A 613 20.88 -8.16 11.85
#